data_4d903947433e0a19fa4c2f0c08142b17
#
_entry.id   4d903947433e0a19fa4c2f0c08142b17
#
_cell.length_a   1.000
_cell.length_b   1.000
_cell.length_c   1.000
_cell.angle_alpha   90.00
_cell.angle_beta   90.00
_cell.angle_gamma   90.00
#
_symmetry.space_group_name_H-M   'P 1'
#
loop_
_entity.id
_entity.type
_entity.pdbx_description
1 polymer ?
#
loop_
_entity_poly.entity_id
_entity_poly.type
_entity_poly.pdbx_seq_one_letter_code
_entity_poly.pdbx_strand_id
1 'polypeptide(L)'
;MKAVICTKYGPPEVLQLKEVEKPTPRDHEVLVKIHATAVTASDCIVRDFKLPFWHPIGFMMGIVVGFSRPRNPILGMVLAGEIEVVGKKVTDFKPGNQVFAFTGTRFGCYAEYICLPEKSKARYPGDIPSVMTFKPSKMTYEEAAAIVYGISLALYYLNKGAVHTGQHVLIYGASGAIGTTAVQIAKHHYGAEVTAICSGANAELVQSLGADHVIDHTREDRLPAGKRYDFVLDAVGKKKTSPLKLACHQALTPNGKYLSVDVGNPTLKVEHLLLLRELIEAGKFRAVIDRTYPLEAMAEAHRYVDTGHKKGNVVITVTRDEQKVS
;
A
#
# COMPACT_ATOMS: atom_id res chain seq x y z
N MET A 1 -10.23 8.92 -22.40
CA MET A 1 -10.43 8.25 -21.13
C MET A 1 -10.41 9.26 -19.99
N LYS A 2 -11.12 8.99 -18.89
CA LYS A 2 -11.03 9.81 -17.69
C LYS A 2 -9.74 9.53 -16.92
N ALA A 3 -9.11 10.57 -16.39
CA ALA A 3 -7.96 10.48 -15.49
C ALA A 3 -7.94 11.66 -14.52
N VAL A 4 -7.37 11.45 -13.33
CA VAL A 4 -7.15 12.52 -12.36
C VAL A 4 -5.73 13.05 -12.52
N ILE A 5 -5.63 14.32 -12.87
CA ILE A 5 -4.38 15.00 -13.22
C ILE A 5 -3.89 15.85 -12.04
N CYS A 6 -2.64 15.67 -11.67
CA CYS A 6 -1.89 16.47 -10.70
C CYS A 6 -0.83 17.28 -11.45
N THR A 7 -1.13 18.52 -11.84
CA THR A 7 -0.21 19.36 -12.64
C THR A 7 0.80 20.14 -11.81
N LYS A 8 0.59 20.24 -10.51
CA LYS A 8 1.47 20.90 -9.53
C LYS A 8 1.39 20.22 -8.17
N TYR A 9 2.40 20.35 -7.35
CA TYR A 9 2.35 19.91 -5.95
C TYR A 9 1.44 20.82 -5.12
N GLY A 10 0.78 20.24 -4.10
CA GLY A 10 -0.07 21.03 -3.22
C GLY A 10 -1.15 20.20 -2.50
N PRO A 11 -2.17 20.88 -1.95
CA PRO A 11 -3.28 20.25 -1.25
C PRO A 11 -4.16 19.41 -2.20
N PRO A 12 -5.11 18.61 -1.68
CA PRO A 12 -5.94 17.71 -2.50
C PRO A 12 -6.66 18.37 -3.71
N GLU A 13 -6.92 19.65 -3.64
CA GLU A 13 -7.59 20.44 -4.69
C GLU A 13 -6.76 20.58 -5.99
N VAL A 14 -5.47 20.22 -5.96
CA VAL A 14 -4.64 20.17 -7.19
C VAL A 14 -4.99 18.98 -8.08
N LEU A 15 -5.73 18.00 -7.56
CA LEU A 15 -6.20 16.82 -8.27
C LEU A 15 -7.47 17.16 -9.07
N GLN A 16 -7.38 17.09 -10.38
CA GLN A 16 -8.46 17.46 -11.28
C GLN A 16 -8.82 16.31 -12.22
N LEU A 17 -10.08 15.91 -12.24
CA LEU A 17 -10.57 14.97 -13.24
C LEU A 17 -10.55 15.63 -14.64
N LYS A 18 -9.96 14.93 -15.60
CA LYS A 18 -9.90 15.38 -17.00
C LYS A 18 -10.08 14.22 -17.97
N GLU A 19 -10.50 14.52 -19.15
CA GLU A 19 -10.42 13.60 -20.27
C GLU A 19 -9.03 13.73 -20.93
N VAL A 20 -8.41 12.56 -21.17
CA VAL A 20 -7.11 12.43 -21.81
C VAL A 20 -7.16 11.32 -22.86
N GLU A 21 -6.20 11.30 -23.76
CA GLU A 21 -6.08 10.23 -24.74
C GLU A 21 -5.87 8.87 -24.07
N LYS A 22 -6.54 7.83 -24.57
CA LYS A 22 -6.34 6.45 -24.12
C LYS A 22 -4.99 5.95 -24.62
N PRO A 23 -4.10 5.44 -23.76
CA PRO A 23 -2.77 5.01 -24.18
C PRO A 23 -2.83 3.72 -25.01
N THR A 24 -1.85 3.56 -25.90
CA THR A 24 -1.68 2.35 -26.72
C THR A 24 -0.45 1.58 -26.21
N PRO A 25 -0.55 0.27 -25.95
CA PRO A 25 0.55 -0.53 -25.45
C PRO A 25 1.64 -0.73 -26.50
N ARG A 26 2.91 -0.66 -26.07
CA ARG A 26 4.06 -1.04 -26.88
C ARG A 26 4.19 -2.56 -26.99
N ASP A 27 5.13 -3.04 -27.79
CA ASP A 27 5.33 -4.48 -28.02
C ASP A 27 5.40 -5.34 -26.75
N HIS A 28 6.03 -4.85 -25.69
CA HIS A 28 6.22 -5.56 -24.41
C HIS A 28 5.28 -5.08 -23.28
N GLU A 29 4.24 -4.34 -23.63
CA GLU A 29 3.31 -3.78 -22.66
C GLU A 29 1.92 -4.38 -22.83
N VAL A 30 1.17 -4.36 -21.74
CA VAL A 30 -0.26 -4.66 -21.73
C VAL A 30 -1.03 -3.39 -21.43
N LEU A 31 -2.19 -3.23 -22.04
CA LEU A 31 -3.16 -2.20 -21.68
C LEU A 31 -4.12 -2.78 -20.64
N VAL A 32 -4.11 -2.21 -19.44
CA VAL A 32 -5.01 -2.62 -18.36
C VAL A 32 -6.16 -1.61 -18.26
N LYS A 33 -7.39 -2.10 -18.33
CA LYS A 33 -8.59 -1.38 -17.90
C LYS A 33 -8.65 -1.43 -16.39
N ILE A 34 -8.53 -0.29 -15.72
CA ILE A 34 -8.51 -0.22 -14.26
C ILE A 34 -9.94 -0.24 -13.73
N HIS A 35 -10.25 -1.19 -12.85
CA HIS A 35 -11.54 -1.26 -12.15
C HIS A 35 -11.45 -0.61 -10.78
N ALA A 36 -10.32 -0.79 -10.07
CA ALA A 36 -10.09 -0.18 -8.77
C ALA A 36 -8.63 0.24 -8.59
N THR A 37 -8.41 1.30 -7.82
CA THR A 37 -7.13 1.75 -7.30
C THR A 37 -7.27 2.10 -5.82
N ALA A 38 -6.20 2.50 -5.13
CA ALA A 38 -6.28 2.93 -3.75
C ALA A 38 -5.47 4.20 -3.52
N VAL A 39 -5.91 5.01 -2.54
CA VAL A 39 -5.15 6.16 -2.07
C VAL A 39 -4.28 5.75 -0.91
N THR A 40 -2.96 5.76 -1.11
CA THR A 40 -1.97 5.42 -0.09
C THR A 40 -1.39 6.68 0.56
N ALA A 41 -0.72 6.50 1.70
CA ALA A 41 0.03 7.60 2.32
C ALA A 41 1.16 8.12 1.41
N SER A 42 1.77 7.25 0.60
CA SER A 42 2.80 7.63 -0.36
C SER A 42 2.25 8.52 -1.48
N ASP A 43 1.04 8.26 -1.97
CA ASP A 43 0.38 9.11 -2.97
C ASP A 43 0.15 10.53 -2.41
N CYS A 44 -0.27 10.64 -1.14
CA CYS A 44 -0.45 11.92 -0.47
C CYS A 44 0.89 12.67 -0.30
N ILE A 45 1.97 11.96 0.06
CA ILE A 45 3.32 12.53 0.17
C ILE A 45 3.81 13.03 -1.20
N VAL A 46 3.60 12.27 -2.26
CA VAL A 46 4.00 12.66 -3.63
C VAL A 46 3.18 13.85 -4.11
N ARG A 47 1.85 13.85 -3.88
CA ARG A 47 0.98 14.97 -4.23
C ARG A 47 1.40 16.28 -3.55
N ASP A 48 1.75 16.20 -2.25
CA ASP A 48 2.10 17.37 -1.42
C ASP A 48 3.63 17.51 -1.25
N PHE A 49 4.40 17.11 -2.23
CA PHE A 49 5.85 17.08 -2.15
C PHE A 49 6.44 18.46 -1.78
N LYS A 50 6.99 18.55 -0.56
CA LYS A 50 7.49 19.81 0.04
C LYS A 50 8.98 19.77 0.42
N LEU A 51 9.69 18.68 0.10
CA LEU A 51 11.09 18.58 0.50
C LEU A 51 11.96 19.56 -0.30
N PRO A 52 12.79 20.37 0.39
CA PRO A 52 13.69 21.29 -0.28
C PRO A 52 14.70 20.55 -1.14
N PHE A 53 14.98 21.07 -2.32
CA PHE A 53 15.90 20.44 -3.30
C PHE A 53 17.37 20.46 -2.85
N TRP A 54 17.76 21.33 -1.93
CA TRP A 54 19.10 21.32 -1.32
C TRP A 54 19.29 20.21 -0.28
N HIS A 55 18.20 19.56 0.16
CA HIS A 55 18.27 18.40 1.01
C HIS A 55 18.53 17.15 0.16
N PRO A 56 19.54 16.30 0.47
CA PRO A 56 19.89 15.14 -0.38
C PRO A 56 18.72 14.23 -0.71
N ILE A 57 17.84 13.96 0.27
CA ILE A 57 16.63 13.15 0.05
C ILE A 57 15.64 13.90 -0.85
N GLY A 58 15.47 15.21 -0.67
CA GLY A 58 14.61 16.04 -1.53
C GLY A 58 15.09 16.05 -2.97
N PHE A 59 16.39 16.15 -3.19
CA PHE A 59 16.99 16.08 -4.51
C PHE A 59 16.77 14.72 -5.18
N MET A 60 17.06 13.61 -4.47
CA MET A 60 16.80 12.27 -4.99
C MET A 60 15.30 12.02 -5.30
N MET A 61 14.42 12.44 -4.41
CA MET A 61 12.99 12.37 -4.65
C MET A 61 12.59 13.21 -5.88
N GLY A 62 13.13 14.41 -6.04
CA GLY A 62 12.91 15.25 -7.22
C GLY A 62 13.34 14.60 -8.53
N ILE A 63 14.42 13.82 -8.54
CA ILE A 63 14.82 13.00 -9.70
C ILE A 63 13.74 11.97 -10.04
N VAL A 64 13.13 11.35 -9.04
CA VAL A 64 12.15 10.29 -9.21
C VAL A 64 10.77 10.85 -9.57
N VAL A 65 10.24 11.74 -8.74
CA VAL A 65 8.86 12.23 -8.85
C VAL A 65 8.72 13.52 -9.65
N GLY A 66 9.80 14.27 -9.86
CA GLY A 66 9.82 15.59 -10.48
C GLY A 66 10.16 16.69 -9.49
N PHE A 67 10.73 17.80 -9.95
CA PHE A 67 11.16 18.90 -9.08
C PHE A 67 10.06 19.94 -8.83
N SER A 68 9.51 20.53 -9.88
CA SER A 68 8.50 21.59 -9.78
C SER A 68 7.06 21.06 -9.92
N ARG A 69 6.91 19.90 -10.53
CA ARG A 69 5.64 19.21 -10.77
C ARG A 69 5.88 17.70 -10.93
N PRO A 70 4.87 16.84 -10.72
CA PRO A 70 5.00 15.42 -10.99
C PRO A 70 5.44 15.15 -12.43
N ARG A 71 6.41 14.23 -12.62
CA ARG A 71 6.82 13.79 -13.98
C ARG A 71 5.68 13.10 -14.70
N ASN A 72 4.98 12.18 -13.98
CA ASN A 72 3.73 11.66 -14.44
C ASN A 72 2.62 12.43 -13.72
N PRO A 73 1.79 13.20 -14.45
CA PRO A 73 0.73 13.97 -13.85
C PRO A 73 -0.42 13.08 -13.34
N ILE A 74 -0.51 11.82 -13.78
CA ILE A 74 -1.45 10.84 -13.26
C ILE A 74 -0.76 10.07 -12.13
N LEU A 75 -1.16 10.31 -10.89
CA LEU A 75 -0.64 9.63 -9.71
C LEU A 75 -1.26 8.23 -9.53
N GLY A 76 -1.10 7.64 -8.34
CA GLY A 76 -1.59 6.32 -8.00
C GLY A 76 -0.55 5.23 -8.28
N MET A 77 -0.31 4.38 -7.28
CA MET A 77 0.75 3.37 -7.31
C MET A 77 0.22 1.94 -7.36
N VAL A 78 -1.07 1.72 -7.15
CA VAL A 78 -1.68 0.39 -7.09
C VAL A 78 -2.92 0.32 -7.95
N LEU A 79 -3.19 -0.85 -8.50
CA LEU A 79 -4.40 -1.08 -9.28
C LEU A 79 -4.85 -2.54 -9.20
N ALA A 80 -6.13 -2.74 -9.51
CA ALA A 80 -6.68 -4.01 -9.97
C ALA A 80 -7.57 -3.75 -11.19
N GLY A 81 -7.50 -4.62 -12.16
CA GLY A 81 -8.20 -4.41 -13.43
C GLY A 81 -8.11 -5.62 -14.35
N GLU A 82 -8.49 -5.40 -15.59
CA GLU A 82 -8.52 -6.43 -16.64
C GLU A 82 -7.64 -6.00 -17.81
N ILE A 83 -6.90 -6.93 -18.37
CA ILE A 83 -6.11 -6.69 -19.57
C ILE A 83 -7.04 -6.62 -20.78
N GLU A 84 -7.04 -5.47 -21.46
CA GLU A 84 -7.84 -5.26 -22.67
C GLU A 84 -7.05 -5.60 -23.94
N VAL A 85 -5.78 -5.18 -24.00
CA VAL A 85 -4.91 -5.38 -25.16
C VAL A 85 -3.52 -5.80 -24.70
N VAL A 86 -2.87 -6.66 -25.46
CA VAL A 86 -1.47 -7.06 -25.24
C VAL A 86 -0.61 -6.67 -26.45
N GLY A 87 0.63 -6.23 -26.18
CA GLY A 87 1.63 -5.98 -27.22
C GLY A 87 2.15 -7.29 -27.84
N LYS A 88 2.72 -7.18 -29.05
CA LYS A 88 3.11 -8.33 -29.88
C LYS A 88 4.12 -9.30 -29.24
N LYS A 89 4.89 -8.85 -28.23
CA LYS A 89 5.95 -9.62 -27.56
C LYS A 89 5.58 -10.01 -26.12
N VAL A 90 4.33 -9.78 -25.70
CA VAL A 90 3.80 -10.24 -24.42
C VAL A 90 3.52 -11.74 -24.50
N THR A 91 3.94 -12.50 -23.48
CA THR A 91 3.86 -13.97 -23.44
C THR A 91 3.06 -14.51 -22.27
N ASP A 92 3.09 -13.84 -21.12
CA ASP A 92 2.56 -14.35 -19.85
C ASP A 92 1.10 -13.93 -19.61
N PHE A 93 0.60 -12.96 -20.40
CA PHE A 93 -0.75 -12.39 -20.25
C PHE A 93 -1.51 -12.39 -21.58
N LYS A 94 -2.85 -12.39 -21.49
CA LYS A 94 -3.78 -12.30 -22.62
C LYS A 94 -4.96 -11.38 -22.29
N PRO A 95 -5.68 -10.85 -23.28
CA PRO A 95 -6.92 -10.11 -23.06
C PRO A 95 -7.91 -10.91 -22.21
N GLY A 96 -8.63 -10.23 -21.32
CA GLY A 96 -9.54 -10.82 -20.34
C GLY A 96 -8.87 -11.31 -19.04
N ASN A 97 -7.54 -11.29 -18.92
CA ASN A 97 -6.89 -11.64 -17.67
C ASN A 97 -7.14 -10.58 -16.61
N GLN A 98 -7.65 -11.00 -15.46
CA GLN A 98 -7.79 -10.14 -14.29
C GLN A 98 -6.46 -10.06 -13.55
N VAL A 99 -5.99 -8.85 -13.31
CA VAL A 99 -4.66 -8.58 -12.74
C VAL A 99 -4.74 -7.58 -11.61
N PHE A 100 -3.74 -7.62 -10.73
CA PHE A 100 -3.48 -6.56 -9.78
C PHE A 100 -1.99 -6.23 -9.79
N ALA A 101 -1.65 -4.96 -9.54
CA ALA A 101 -0.31 -4.47 -9.74
C ALA A 101 0.09 -3.36 -8.78
N PHE A 102 1.40 -3.30 -8.52
CA PHE A 102 2.09 -2.14 -7.99
C PHE A 102 2.88 -1.49 -9.12
N THR A 103 2.61 -0.23 -9.42
CA THR A 103 3.27 0.46 -10.54
C THR A 103 4.60 1.11 -10.18
N GLY A 104 4.96 1.06 -8.88
CA GLY A 104 6.19 1.67 -8.39
C GLY A 104 6.21 3.18 -8.67
N THR A 105 7.38 3.67 -9.09
CA THR A 105 7.57 5.09 -9.44
C THR A 105 7.07 5.48 -10.83
N ARG A 106 6.41 4.56 -11.55
CA ARG A 106 5.70 4.89 -12.80
C ARG A 106 4.44 5.70 -12.54
N PHE A 107 3.77 5.43 -11.38
CA PHE A 107 2.44 5.97 -11.10
C PHE A 107 1.42 5.61 -12.19
N GLY A 108 0.36 6.39 -12.36
CA GLY A 108 -0.57 6.28 -13.48
C GLY A 108 -1.88 5.56 -13.18
N CYS A 109 -2.13 5.16 -11.91
CA CYS A 109 -3.31 4.37 -11.56
C CYS A 109 -4.59 5.20 -11.34
N TYR A 110 -4.52 6.52 -11.31
CA TYR A 110 -5.69 7.38 -11.15
C TYR A 110 -6.33 7.68 -12.50
N ALA A 111 -6.62 6.64 -13.28
CA ALA A 111 -7.17 6.71 -14.62
C ALA A 111 -7.94 5.43 -14.96
N GLU A 112 -8.74 5.49 -16.03
CA GLU A 112 -9.47 4.31 -16.53
C GLU A 112 -8.54 3.25 -17.17
N TYR A 113 -7.40 3.67 -17.72
CA TYR A 113 -6.47 2.78 -18.40
C TYR A 113 -5.02 3.14 -18.12
N ILE A 114 -4.16 2.11 -18.12
CA ILE A 114 -2.71 2.26 -18.04
C ILE A 114 -2.00 1.21 -18.91
N CYS A 115 -0.87 1.60 -19.51
CA CYS A 115 0.04 0.64 -20.13
C CYS A 115 1.14 0.25 -19.14
N LEU A 116 1.31 -1.05 -18.90
CA LEU A 116 2.34 -1.61 -18.04
C LEU A 116 3.20 -2.63 -18.80
N PRO A 117 4.53 -2.63 -18.59
CA PRO A 117 5.36 -3.68 -19.15
C PRO A 117 5.06 -5.01 -18.45
N GLU A 118 5.02 -6.08 -19.20
CA GLU A 118 4.89 -7.44 -18.68
C GLU A 118 5.98 -7.76 -17.65
N LYS A 119 7.23 -7.39 -17.96
CA LYS A 119 8.40 -7.52 -17.06
C LYS A 119 9.05 -6.15 -16.92
N SER A 120 9.13 -5.67 -15.69
CA SER A 120 9.67 -4.34 -15.40
C SER A 120 11.04 -4.44 -14.75
N LYS A 121 11.94 -3.52 -15.15
CA LYS A 121 13.25 -3.31 -14.53
C LYS A 121 13.35 -1.84 -14.13
N ALA A 122 14.20 -1.56 -13.14
CA ALA A 122 14.51 -0.18 -12.77
C ALA A 122 15.15 0.55 -13.97
N ARG A 123 14.67 1.75 -14.26
CA ARG A 123 15.10 2.58 -15.41
C ARG A 123 16.27 3.49 -15.05
N TYR A 124 16.39 3.84 -13.76
CA TYR A 124 17.43 4.73 -13.21
C TYR A 124 17.58 4.48 -11.69
N PRO A 125 18.64 4.98 -11.04
CA PRO A 125 18.80 4.86 -9.59
C PRO A 125 17.61 5.48 -8.84
N GLY A 126 17.03 4.71 -7.91
CA GLY A 126 15.84 5.11 -7.16
C GLY A 126 14.50 4.78 -7.83
N ASP A 127 14.51 4.32 -9.08
CA ASP A 127 13.28 3.81 -9.73
C ASP A 127 12.84 2.49 -9.09
N ILE A 128 11.57 2.42 -8.74
CA ILE A 128 10.93 1.19 -8.23
C ILE A 128 10.15 0.59 -9.40
N PRO A 129 10.54 -0.59 -9.90
CA PRO A 129 9.87 -1.22 -11.02
C PRO A 129 8.44 -1.64 -10.68
N SER A 130 7.59 -1.71 -11.68
CA SER A 130 6.23 -2.25 -11.54
C SER A 130 6.26 -3.77 -11.36
N VAL A 131 5.31 -4.27 -10.59
CA VAL A 131 5.07 -5.71 -10.40
C VAL A 131 3.60 -5.98 -10.63
N MET A 132 3.28 -6.95 -11.46
CA MET A 132 1.92 -7.33 -11.82
C MET A 132 1.79 -8.85 -11.82
N THR A 133 0.63 -9.35 -11.38
CA THR A 133 0.27 -10.77 -11.47
C THR A 133 -1.24 -10.94 -11.53
N PHE A 134 -1.71 -12.18 -11.67
CA PHE A 134 -3.13 -12.50 -11.72
C PHE A 134 -3.82 -12.21 -10.38
N LYS A 135 -4.96 -11.55 -10.46
CA LYS A 135 -5.82 -11.26 -9.30
C LYS A 135 -6.32 -12.58 -8.67
N PRO A 136 -6.30 -12.73 -7.34
CA PRO A 136 -6.94 -13.86 -6.67
C PRO A 136 -8.42 -13.96 -7.07
N SER A 137 -8.89 -15.16 -7.42
CA SER A 137 -10.26 -15.38 -7.90
C SER A 137 -11.33 -15.03 -6.87
N LYS A 138 -11.04 -15.22 -5.59
CA LYS A 138 -11.93 -14.93 -4.46
C LYS A 138 -12.04 -13.45 -4.08
N MET A 139 -11.26 -12.56 -4.70
CA MET A 139 -11.25 -11.14 -4.39
C MET A 139 -12.00 -10.31 -5.43
N THR A 140 -12.65 -9.26 -4.98
CA THR A 140 -13.11 -8.18 -5.86
C THR A 140 -11.92 -7.35 -6.35
N TYR A 141 -12.12 -6.45 -7.32
CA TYR A 141 -11.05 -5.55 -7.77
C TYR A 141 -10.67 -4.55 -6.66
N GLU A 142 -11.64 -4.09 -5.88
CA GLU A 142 -11.43 -3.19 -4.74
C GLU A 142 -10.54 -3.84 -3.68
N GLU A 143 -10.84 -5.07 -3.31
CA GLU A 143 -10.03 -5.83 -2.35
C GLU A 143 -8.61 -6.07 -2.86
N ALA A 144 -8.47 -6.46 -4.12
CA ALA A 144 -7.17 -6.69 -4.74
C ALA A 144 -6.33 -5.41 -4.83
N ALA A 145 -6.91 -4.26 -5.20
CA ALA A 145 -6.20 -2.98 -5.21
C ALA A 145 -5.78 -2.54 -3.80
N ALA A 146 -6.63 -2.77 -2.78
CA ALA A 146 -6.38 -2.37 -1.40
C ALA A 146 -5.12 -2.98 -0.80
N ILE A 147 -4.83 -4.25 -1.10
CA ILE A 147 -3.81 -5.01 -0.39
C ILE A 147 -2.39 -4.83 -0.93
N VAL A 148 -2.23 -4.38 -2.17
CA VAL A 148 -0.92 -4.35 -2.87
C VAL A 148 0.12 -3.50 -2.15
N TYR A 149 -0.27 -2.32 -1.66
CA TYR A 149 0.66 -1.43 -0.96
C TYR A 149 1.07 -2.00 0.40
N GLY A 150 0.09 -2.47 1.18
CA GLY A 150 0.33 -3.02 2.52
C GLY A 150 1.28 -4.22 2.51
N ILE A 151 1.11 -5.14 1.54
CA ILE A 151 1.92 -6.36 1.47
C ILE A 151 3.39 -6.06 1.17
N SER A 152 3.67 -5.08 0.30
CA SER A 152 5.04 -4.73 -0.06
C SER A 152 5.84 -4.27 1.16
N LEU A 153 5.22 -3.46 2.00
CA LEU A 153 5.84 -2.91 3.19
C LEU A 153 5.88 -3.93 4.34
N ALA A 154 4.76 -4.60 4.62
CA ALA A 154 4.68 -5.57 5.71
C ALA A 154 5.72 -6.69 5.55
N LEU A 155 5.79 -7.34 4.38
CA LEU A 155 6.78 -8.41 4.12
C LEU A 155 8.21 -7.89 4.18
N TYR A 156 8.48 -6.71 3.63
CA TYR A 156 9.82 -6.13 3.69
C TYR A 156 10.30 -5.99 5.15
N TYR A 157 9.47 -5.41 6.03
CA TYR A 157 9.88 -5.16 7.41
C TYR A 157 9.89 -6.43 8.26
N LEU A 158 8.92 -7.34 8.09
CA LEU A 158 8.88 -8.61 8.81
C LEU A 158 10.08 -9.50 8.42
N ASN A 159 10.43 -9.57 7.13
CA ASN A 159 11.65 -10.27 6.68
C ASN A 159 12.93 -9.63 7.21
N LYS A 160 13.03 -8.29 7.17
CA LYS A 160 14.20 -7.57 7.71
C LYS A 160 14.32 -7.73 9.23
N GLY A 161 13.18 -7.87 9.91
CA GLY A 161 13.09 -8.24 11.31
C GLY A 161 13.58 -9.67 11.58
N ALA A 162 13.62 -10.53 10.56
CA ALA A 162 13.81 -11.97 10.66
C ALA A 162 12.74 -12.65 11.55
N VAL A 163 11.48 -12.21 11.37
CA VAL A 163 10.34 -12.75 12.14
C VAL A 163 10.12 -14.22 11.82
N HIS A 164 9.90 -15.03 12.86
CA HIS A 164 9.66 -16.47 12.76
C HIS A 164 8.71 -16.97 13.86
N THR A 165 8.32 -18.22 13.77
CA THR A 165 7.39 -18.89 14.69
C THR A 165 7.83 -18.76 16.15
N GLY A 166 6.88 -18.42 17.02
CA GLY A 166 7.05 -18.30 18.46
C GLY A 166 7.64 -16.98 18.94
N GLN A 167 8.04 -16.08 18.04
CA GLN A 167 8.50 -14.75 18.45
C GLN A 167 7.33 -13.86 18.89
N HIS A 168 7.62 -12.95 19.84
CA HIS A 168 6.72 -11.88 20.27
C HIS A 168 6.92 -10.66 19.38
N VAL A 169 5.92 -10.37 18.55
CA VAL A 169 5.92 -9.25 17.59
C VAL A 169 4.96 -8.16 18.05
N LEU A 170 5.44 -6.93 18.15
CA LEU A 170 4.59 -5.77 18.43
C LEU A 170 4.44 -4.91 17.17
N ILE A 171 3.19 -4.56 16.82
CA ILE A 171 2.87 -3.72 15.68
C ILE A 171 2.20 -2.44 16.17
N TYR A 172 2.93 -1.31 16.09
CA TYR A 172 2.44 0.01 16.41
C TYR A 172 1.71 0.61 15.20
N GLY A 173 0.45 1.03 15.37
CA GLY A 173 -0.42 1.46 14.27
C GLY A 173 -1.07 0.29 13.52
N ALA A 174 -1.43 -0.75 14.25
CA ALA A 174 -1.93 -2.03 13.74
C ALA A 174 -3.22 -1.92 12.90
N SER A 175 -4.03 -0.86 13.10
CA SER A 175 -5.28 -0.67 12.35
C SER A 175 -5.12 0.05 11.00
N GLY A 176 -3.93 0.55 10.64
CA GLY A 176 -3.66 1.18 9.36
C GLY A 176 -3.43 0.17 8.21
N ALA A 177 -3.23 0.65 6.98
CA ALA A 177 -3.04 -0.22 5.81
C ALA A 177 -1.85 -1.20 5.95
N ILE A 178 -0.71 -0.72 6.44
CA ILE A 178 0.47 -1.56 6.66
C ILE A 178 0.24 -2.45 7.89
N GLY A 179 -0.31 -1.88 8.97
CA GLY A 179 -0.53 -2.57 10.24
C GLY A 179 -1.49 -3.77 10.10
N THR A 180 -2.65 -3.58 9.46
CA THR A 180 -3.62 -4.67 9.22
C THR A 180 -3.05 -5.80 8.39
N THR A 181 -2.17 -5.49 7.45
CA THR A 181 -1.45 -6.48 6.65
C THR A 181 -0.37 -7.18 7.48
N ALA A 182 0.41 -6.42 8.26
CA ALA A 182 1.49 -6.97 9.09
C ALA A 182 0.97 -7.90 10.19
N VAL A 183 -0.17 -7.58 10.84
CA VAL A 183 -0.83 -8.46 11.82
C VAL A 183 -1.13 -9.82 11.20
N GLN A 184 -1.80 -9.84 10.05
CA GLN A 184 -2.20 -11.10 9.39
C GLN A 184 -0.99 -11.92 8.95
N ILE A 185 0.04 -11.28 8.38
CA ILE A 185 1.24 -11.98 7.92
C ILE A 185 2.08 -12.47 9.09
N ALA A 186 2.29 -11.67 10.14
CA ALA A 186 3.02 -12.10 11.34
C ALA A 186 2.34 -13.30 11.98
N LYS A 187 1.00 -13.28 12.10
CA LYS A 187 0.24 -14.37 12.68
C LYS A 187 0.17 -15.61 11.80
N HIS A 188 -0.32 -15.45 10.57
CA HIS A 188 -0.74 -16.59 9.76
C HIS A 188 0.35 -17.16 8.84
N HIS A 189 1.39 -16.37 8.54
CA HIS A 189 2.53 -16.84 7.75
C HIS A 189 3.73 -17.18 8.62
N TYR A 190 4.08 -16.29 9.56
CA TYR A 190 5.27 -16.52 10.41
C TYR A 190 4.95 -17.27 11.71
N GLY A 191 3.67 -17.37 12.13
CA GLY A 191 3.28 -18.05 13.37
C GLY A 191 3.77 -17.32 14.63
N ALA A 192 3.88 -16.00 14.58
CA ALA A 192 4.30 -15.17 15.69
C ALA A 192 3.14 -14.93 16.69
N GLU A 193 3.48 -14.59 17.93
CA GLU A 193 2.55 -14.01 18.90
C GLU A 193 2.49 -12.49 18.67
N VAL A 194 1.31 -11.98 18.30
CA VAL A 194 1.15 -10.60 17.82
C VAL A 194 0.49 -9.73 18.88
N THR A 195 1.18 -8.67 19.32
CA THR A 195 0.62 -7.57 20.09
C THR A 195 0.36 -6.38 19.17
N ALA A 196 -0.88 -5.94 19.05
CA ALA A 196 -1.32 -4.83 18.23
C ALA A 196 -1.52 -3.56 19.07
N ILE A 197 -0.95 -2.43 18.65
CA ILE A 197 -1.25 -1.11 19.23
C ILE A 197 -2.13 -0.35 18.25
N CYS A 198 -3.34 -0.02 18.67
CA CYS A 198 -4.30 0.80 17.93
C CYS A 198 -5.20 1.59 18.90
N SER A 199 -6.18 2.35 18.39
CA SER A 199 -7.25 2.90 19.25
C SER A 199 -8.22 1.80 19.65
N GLY A 200 -8.84 1.92 20.84
CA GLY A 200 -9.80 0.93 21.35
C GLY A 200 -10.97 0.68 20.39
N ALA A 201 -11.39 1.70 19.64
CA ALA A 201 -12.41 1.56 18.58
C ALA A 201 -12.02 0.59 17.44
N ASN A 202 -10.74 0.21 17.35
CA ASN A 202 -10.23 -0.72 16.33
C ASN A 202 -9.76 -2.05 16.93
N ALA A 203 -9.96 -2.28 18.24
CA ALA A 203 -9.48 -3.49 18.93
C ALA A 203 -10.08 -4.76 18.33
N GLU A 204 -11.40 -4.83 18.19
CA GLU A 204 -12.09 -5.97 17.58
C GLU A 204 -11.62 -6.27 16.16
N LEU A 205 -11.38 -5.22 15.37
CA LEU A 205 -10.84 -5.37 14.02
C LEU A 205 -9.49 -6.09 14.05
N VAL A 206 -8.50 -5.58 14.81
CA VAL A 206 -7.15 -6.16 14.79
C VAL A 206 -7.11 -7.54 15.42
N GLN A 207 -7.95 -7.83 16.42
CA GLN A 207 -8.13 -9.17 16.96
C GLN A 207 -8.68 -10.14 15.91
N SER A 208 -9.70 -9.73 15.15
CA SER A 208 -10.26 -10.54 14.06
C SER A 208 -9.30 -10.80 12.90
N LEU A 209 -8.20 -10.05 12.84
CA LEU A 209 -7.10 -10.24 11.88
C LEU A 209 -5.97 -11.14 12.42
N GLY A 210 -6.04 -11.54 13.69
CA GLY A 210 -5.09 -12.45 14.31
C GLY A 210 -4.17 -11.83 15.36
N ALA A 211 -4.44 -10.62 15.85
CA ALA A 211 -3.72 -10.09 17.00
C ALA A 211 -4.11 -10.87 18.28
N ASP A 212 -3.11 -11.40 18.98
CA ASP A 212 -3.30 -12.12 20.24
C ASP A 212 -3.58 -11.17 21.40
N HIS A 213 -2.94 -9.98 21.38
CA HIS A 213 -3.09 -8.94 22.38
C HIS A 213 -3.31 -7.58 21.72
N VAL A 214 -4.10 -6.73 22.38
CA VAL A 214 -4.34 -5.36 21.92
C VAL A 214 -4.05 -4.38 23.05
N ILE A 215 -3.35 -3.29 22.73
CA ILE A 215 -3.07 -2.16 23.62
C ILE A 215 -3.74 -0.93 23.00
N ASP A 216 -4.61 -0.30 23.79
CA ASP A 216 -5.33 0.92 23.38
C ASP A 216 -4.49 2.16 23.68
N HIS A 217 -3.82 2.72 22.67
CA HIS A 217 -2.99 3.92 22.80
C HIS A 217 -3.78 5.18 23.20
N THR A 218 -5.11 5.15 23.22
CA THR A 218 -5.93 6.29 23.67
C THR A 218 -6.18 6.27 25.17
N ARG A 219 -5.92 5.13 25.84
CA ARG A 219 -6.13 4.91 27.28
C ARG A 219 -4.84 4.51 28.01
N GLU A 220 -3.89 3.93 27.29
CA GLU A 220 -2.67 3.38 27.85
C GLU A 220 -1.46 4.14 27.30
N ASP A 221 -0.61 4.62 28.20
CA ASP A 221 0.65 5.32 27.91
C ASP A 221 1.88 4.42 28.11
N ARG A 222 1.68 3.18 28.57
CA ARG A 222 2.72 2.21 28.94
C ARG A 222 2.42 0.83 28.35
N LEU A 223 3.46 0.07 28.14
CA LEU A 223 3.37 -1.34 27.82
C LEU A 223 3.18 -2.19 29.09
N PRO A 224 2.57 -3.40 28.98
CA PRO A 224 2.46 -4.32 30.10
C PRO A 224 3.82 -4.59 30.75
N ALA A 225 3.86 -4.54 32.08
CA ALA A 225 5.11 -4.71 32.85
C ALA A 225 5.75 -6.09 32.55
N GLY A 226 7.07 -6.10 32.34
CA GLY A 226 7.84 -7.32 32.09
C GLY A 226 7.69 -7.93 30.69
N LYS A 227 6.75 -7.49 29.87
CA LYS A 227 6.60 -7.98 28.48
C LYS A 227 7.77 -7.47 27.63
N ARG A 228 8.35 -8.38 26.83
CA ARG A 228 9.44 -8.09 25.92
C ARG A 228 9.09 -8.58 24.51
N TYR A 229 9.62 -7.90 23.49
CA TYR A 229 9.34 -8.18 22.10
C TYR A 229 10.61 -8.44 21.31
N ASP A 230 10.57 -9.46 20.46
CA ASP A 230 11.67 -9.80 19.58
C ASP A 230 11.71 -8.90 18.35
N PHE A 231 10.54 -8.41 17.97
CA PHE A 231 10.40 -7.47 16.86
C PHE A 231 9.31 -6.43 17.13
N VAL A 232 9.64 -5.17 16.84
CA VAL A 232 8.69 -4.06 16.85
C VAL A 232 8.63 -3.43 15.46
N LEU A 233 7.44 -3.41 14.87
CA LEU A 233 7.14 -2.67 13.67
C LEU A 233 6.39 -1.38 14.01
N ASP A 234 7.03 -0.23 13.76
CA ASP A 234 6.36 1.06 13.75
C ASP A 234 5.77 1.35 12.37
N ALA A 235 4.48 1.05 12.21
CA ALA A 235 3.73 1.27 10.96
C ALA A 235 3.17 2.70 10.83
N VAL A 236 3.47 3.61 11.76
CA VAL A 236 3.04 5.03 11.75
C VAL A 236 4.13 5.95 11.25
N GLY A 237 5.39 5.66 11.59
CA GLY A 237 6.52 6.49 11.22
C GLY A 237 6.67 7.77 12.06
N LYS A 238 7.57 8.66 11.62
CA LYS A 238 7.99 9.87 12.37
C LYS A 238 6.88 10.90 12.57
N LYS A 239 5.79 10.83 11.82
CA LYS A 239 4.70 11.83 11.88
C LYS A 239 4.01 11.94 13.24
N LYS A 240 4.04 10.88 14.04
CA LYS A 240 3.44 10.88 15.40
C LYS A 240 4.42 10.28 16.40
N THR A 241 4.70 11.01 17.47
CA THR A 241 5.43 10.52 18.64
C THR A 241 4.45 10.37 19.82
N SER A 242 4.70 9.40 20.69
CA SER A 242 3.95 9.23 21.94
C SER A 242 4.83 8.56 22.99
N PRO A 243 4.51 8.70 24.30
CA PRO A 243 5.21 7.96 25.35
C PRO A 243 5.22 6.44 25.10
N LEU A 244 4.09 5.89 24.63
CA LEU A 244 3.95 4.49 24.31
C LEU A 244 4.90 4.06 23.17
N LYS A 245 5.10 4.91 22.16
CA LYS A 245 6.06 4.65 21.08
C LYS A 245 7.50 4.59 21.58
N LEU A 246 7.87 5.47 22.52
CA LEU A 246 9.18 5.41 23.17
C LEU A 246 9.33 4.14 24.02
N ALA A 247 8.28 3.75 24.74
CA ALA A 247 8.25 2.51 25.51
C ALA A 247 8.49 1.27 24.63
N CYS A 248 8.04 1.26 23.37
CA CYS A 248 8.28 0.17 22.43
C CYS A 248 9.78 -0.09 22.19
N HIS A 249 10.62 0.95 22.15
CA HIS A 249 12.07 0.78 22.04
C HIS A 249 12.69 0.13 23.29
N GLN A 250 12.16 0.44 24.48
CA GLN A 250 12.66 -0.06 25.76
C GLN A 250 12.19 -1.48 26.04
N ALA A 251 11.14 -1.94 25.37
CA ALA A 251 10.55 -3.25 25.56
C ALA A 251 11.12 -4.34 24.64
N LEU A 252 12.22 -4.08 23.96
CA LEU A 252 12.89 -5.07 23.14
C LEU A 252 13.60 -6.12 24.01
N THR A 253 13.64 -7.37 23.52
CA THR A 253 14.59 -8.39 24.01
C THR A 253 16.02 -7.96 23.70
N PRO A 254 17.07 -8.57 24.32
CA PRO A 254 18.46 -8.20 24.04
C PRO A 254 18.85 -8.24 22.55
N ASN A 255 18.25 -9.14 21.77
CA ASN A 255 18.44 -9.26 20.33
C ASN A 255 17.28 -8.71 19.50
N GLY A 256 16.32 -8.05 20.15
CA GLY A 256 15.13 -7.53 19.53
C GLY A 256 15.43 -6.38 18.57
N LYS A 257 14.62 -6.25 17.53
CA LYS A 257 14.77 -5.23 16.50
C LYS A 257 13.57 -4.29 16.45
N TYR A 258 13.84 -2.99 16.32
CA TYR A 258 12.83 -1.98 16.04
C TYR A 258 13.00 -1.48 14.60
N LEU A 259 11.96 -1.58 13.78
CA LEU A 259 11.94 -1.01 12.45
C LEU A 259 10.75 -0.08 12.26
N SER A 260 11.00 1.09 11.68
CA SER A 260 9.97 2.06 11.31
C SER A 260 9.80 2.10 9.80
N VAL A 261 8.56 2.34 9.35
CA VAL A 261 8.22 2.50 7.92
C VAL A 261 8.92 3.67 7.23
N ASP A 262 9.54 4.56 7.99
CA ASP A 262 10.35 5.66 7.45
C ASP A 262 11.78 5.25 7.08
N VAL A 263 12.19 4.03 7.40
CA VAL A 263 13.58 3.58 7.23
C VAL A 263 13.62 2.36 6.32
N GLY A 264 14.33 2.48 5.23
CA GLY A 264 14.55 1.38 4.31
C GLY A 264 14.08 1.69 2.89
N ASN A 265 14.27 0.72 2.01
CA ASN A 265 13.87 0.80 0.60
C ASN A 265 13.06 -0.45 0.24
N PRO A 266 11.76 -0.48 0.62
CA PRO A 266 10.91 -1.64 0.36
C PRO A 266 10.76 -1.86 -1.14
N THR A 267 11.03 -3.08 -1.57
CA THR A 267 10.82 -3.52 -2.95
C THR A 267 9.78 -4.63 -2.97
N LEU A 268 8.75 -4.47 -3.78
CA LEU A 268 7.80 -5.54 -4.05
C LEU A 268 8.38 -6.49 -5.10
N LYS A 269 8.20 -7.78 -4.87
CA LYS A 269 8.55 -8.84 -5.82
C LYS A 269 7.30 -9.65 -6.16
N VAL A 270 7.33 -10.35 -7.29
CA VAL A 270 6.21 -11.21 -7.70
C VAL A 270 5.92 -12.28 -6.65
N GLU A 271 6.96 -12.84 -6.02
CA GLU A 271 6.84 -13.86 -4.96
C GLU A 271 6.01 -13.36 -3.77
N HIS A 272 6.08 -12.07 -3.46
CA HIS A 272 5.25 -11.49 -2.39
C HIS A 272 3.75 -11.50 -2.75
N LEU A 273 3.42 -11.24 -4.00
CA LEU A 273 2.04 -11.29 -4.48
C LEU A 273 1.53 -12.73 -4.60
N LEU A 274 2.41 -13.69 -4.94
CA LEU A 274 2.08 -15.11 -4.96
C LEU A 274 1.80 -15.65 -3.56
N LEU A 275 2.65 -15.34 -2.57
CA LEU A 275 2.41 -15.67 -1.16
C LEU A 275 1.07 -15.10 -0.68
N LEU A 276 0.81 -13.84 -1.02
CA LEU A 276 -0.45 -13.21 -0.65
C LEU A 276 -1.66 -13.97 -1.22
N ARG A 277 -1.58 -14.38 -2.50
CA ARG A 277 -2.63 -15.19 -3.14
C ARG A 277 -2.86 -16.51 -2.40
N GLU A 278 -1.80 -17.22 -2.01
CA GLU A 278 -1.88 -18.45 -1.24
C GLU A 278 -2.60 -18.24 0.11
N LEU A 279 -2.26 -17.16 0.83
CA LEU A 279 -2.89 -16.84 2.11
C LEU A 279 -4.38 -16.50 1.95
N ILE A 280 -4.77 -15.82 0.86
CA ILE A 280 -6.15 -15.48 0.55
C ILE A 280 -6.94 -16.76 0.20
N GLU A 281 -6.40 -17.62 -0.64
CA GLU A 281 -7.03 -18.87 -1.04
C GLU A 281 -7.22 -19.81 0.15
N ALA A 282 -6.28 -19.78 1.11
CA ALA A 282 -6.36 -20.50 2.38
C ALA A 282 -7.30 -19.86 3.42
N GLY A 283 -7.91 -18.70 3.12
CA GLY A 283 -8.76 -17.97 4.08
C GLY A 283 -8.00 -17.33 5.26
N LYS A 284 -6.68 -17.20 5.15
CA LYS A 284 -5.79 -16.68 6.20
C LYS A 284 -5.47 -15.20 6.03
N PHE A 285 -5.97 -14.56 4.98
CA PHE A 285 -5.78 -13.14 4.71
C PHE A 285 -7.02 -12.54 4.07
N ARG A 286 -7.42 -11.35 4.52
CA ARG A 286 -8.50 -10.56 3.94
C ARG A 286 -8.13 -9.09 3.82
N ALA A 287 -8.68 -8.41 2.83
CA ALA A 287 -8.55 -6.97 2.69
C ALA A 287 -9.32 -6.23 3.80
N VAL A 288 -8.76 -5.12 4.27
CA VAL A 288 -9.47 -4.19 5.16
C VAL A 288 -9.66 -2.88 4.39
N ILE A 289 -10.88 -2.62 3.99
CA ILE A 289 -11.30 -1.40 3.29
C ILE A 289 -12.11 -0.55 4.27
N ASP A 290 -11.69 0.68 4.48
CA ASP A 290 -12.36 1.65 5.34
C ASP A 290 -13.47 2.38 4.57
N ARG A 291 -13.10 2.94 3.42
CA ARG A 291 -14.01 3.70 2.55
C ARG A 291 -13.70 3.44 1.08
N THR A 292 -14.75 3.57 0.28
CA THR A 292 -14.66 3.55 -1.18
C THR A 292 -15.19 4.86 -1.74
N TYR A 293 -14.48 5.43 -2.70
CA TYR A 293 -14.85 6.65 -3.41
C TYR A 293 -14.86 6.40 -4.92
N PRO A 294 -15.70 7.09 -5.71
CA PRO A 294 -15.58 7.08 -7.16
C PRO A 294 -14.35 7.90 -7.60
N LEU A 295 -13.89 7.69 -8.83
CA LEU A 295 -12.71 8.38 -9.39
C LEU A 295 -12.86 9.91 -9.34
N GLU A 296 -14.08 10.40 -9.55
CA GLU A 296 -14.46 11.82 -9.50
C GLU A 296 -14.23 12.45 -8.12
N ALA A 297 -14.31 11.65 -7.04
CA ALA A 297 -14.13 12.10 -5.66
C ALA A 297 -12.68 11.92 -5.15
N MET A 298 -11.69 11.81 -6.05
CA MET A 298 -10.27 11.58 -5.69
C MET A 298 -9.73 12.60 -4.69
N ALA A 299 -10.04 13.90 -4.87
CA ALA A 299 -9.59 14.94 -3.95
C ALA A 299 -10.15 14.75 -2.54
N GLU A 300 -11.40 14.29 -2.42
CA GLU A 300 -12.04 13.98 -1.13
C GLU A 300 -11.38 12.77 -0.47
N ALA A 301 -11.10 11.71 -1.24
CA ALA A 301 -10.39 10.53 -0.76
C ALA A 301 -8.99 10.88 -0.22
N HIS A 302 -8.23 11.74 -0.93
CA HIS A 302 -6.94 12.23 -0.46
C HIS A 302 -7.06 13.06 0.83
N ARG A 303 -8.06 13.94 0.91
CA ARG A 303 -8.32 14.74 2.13
C ARG A 303 -8.63 13.85 3.31
N TYR A 304 -9.40 12.78 3.10
CA TYR A 304 -9.66 11.79 4.14
C TYR A 304 -8.38 11.05 4.59
N VAL A 305 -7.55 10.60 3.64
CA VAL A 305 -6.28 9.92 3.98
C VAL A 305 -5.31 10.86 4.72
N ASP A 306 -5.28 12.15 4.38
CA ASP A 306 -4.45 13.16 5.05
C ASP A 306 -4.80 13.33 6.53
N THR A 307 -6.03 13.02 6.97
CA THR A 307 -6.40 13.05 8.40
C THR A 307 -5.60 12.06 9.25
N GLY A 308 -5.09 10.99 8.63
CA GLY A 308 -4.33 9.93 9.31
C GLY A 308 -5.17 9.03 10.23
N HIS A 309 -6.50 9.02 10.07
CA HIS A 309 -7.43 8.24 10.91
C HIS A 309 -8.08 7.05 10.19
N LYS A 310 -7.68 6.75 8.96
CA LYS A 310 -8.24 5.64 8.19
C LYS A 310 -7.94 4.27 8.81
N LYS A 311 -8.89 3.35 8.69
CA LYS A 311 -8.75 1.93 9.06
C LYS A 311 -8.42 1.12 7.80
N GLY A 312 -7.29 0.41 7.77
CA GLY A 312 -6.90 -0.30 6.55
C GLY A 312 -6.72 0.65 5.36
N ASN A 313 -7.46 0.45 4.29
CA ASN A 313 -7.25 1.08 2.99
C ASN A 313 -8.43 1.96 2.55
N VAL A 314 -8.13 2.98 1.74
CA VAL A 314 -9.11 3.81 1.03
C VAL A 314 -9.03 3.46 -0.44
N VAL A 315 -10.14 3.00 -1.00
CA VAL A 315 -10.23 2.49 -2.37
C VAL A 315 -10.95 3.46 -3.27
N ILE A 316 -10.56 3.52 -4.52
CA ILE A 316 -11.22 4.25 -5.58
C ILE A 316 -11.79 3.27 -6.59
N THR A 317 -13.09 3.28 -6.80
CA THR A 317 -13.73 2.59 -7.91
C THR A 317 -13.62 3.45 -9.15
N VAL A 318 -13.00 2.91 -10.19
CA VAL A 318 -12.74 3.64 -11.45
C VAL A 318 -13.84 3.40 -12.47
N THR A 319 -14.23 2.14 -12.67
CA THR A 319 -15.35 1.77 -13.54
C THR A 319 -16.44 1.12 -12.70
N ARG A 320 -17.67 1.61 -12.82
CA ARG A 320 -18.83 0.88 -12.29
C ARG A 320 -19.16 -0.22 -13.29
N ASP A 321 -19.22 -1.47 -12.82
CA ASP A 321 -19.84 -2.54 -13.62
C ASP A 321 -21.31 -2.16 -13.83
N GLU A 322 -21.70 -1.83 -15.04
CA GLU A 322 -23.10 -1.58 -15.43
C GLU A 322 -23.98 -2.84 -15.34
N GLN A 323 -23.45 -3.97 -14.84
CA GLN A 323 -24.10 -5.29 -14.84
C GLN A 323 -24.70 -5.70 -13.49
N LYS A 324 -25.03 -4.79 -12.57
CA LYS A 324 -25.82 -5.13 -11.36
C LYS A 324 -27.08 -4.29 -11.20
N VAL A 325 -27.86 -4.14 -12.30
CA VAL A 325 -29.27 -3.74 -12.22
C VAL A 325 -30.04 -4.61 -13.22
N SER A 326 -30.39 -5.79 -12.79
CA SER A 326 -31.47 -6.59 -13.36
C SER A 326 -31.98 -7.55 -12.29
#